data_e5ce39d4e8fe45d6c7ffe8c737771d7f
#
_entry.id   e5ce39d4e8fe45d6c7ffe8c737771d7f
#
_cell.length_a   1.000
_cell.length_b   1.000
_cell.length_c   1.000
_cell.angle_alpha   90.00
_cell.angle_beta   90.00
_cell.angle_gamma   90.00
#
_symmetry.space_group_name_H-M   'P 1'
#
loop_
_entity.id
_entity.type
_entity.pdbx_description
1 polymer ?
#
loop_
_entity_poly.entity_id
_entity_poly.type
_entity_poly.pdbx_seq_one_letter_code
_entity_poly.pdbx_strand_id
1 'polypeptide(L)'
;MAAADSPISEYTLRRRVFFYECDGAGIVHFSNYFRYMEEAEHGLWRATGLSIANREAGVGFPRVAASFEYHRPLRFEDEIDIQVRIVSISNRSMKYTCTVTRGGESIATGSATIVCVAQQPDKSIKAVPIPQGIVERFAVASSPA
;
A
#
# COMPACT_ATOMS: atom_id res chain seq x y z
N MET A 1 21.88 7.02 1.79
CA MET A 1 21.13 7.92 0.92
C MET A 1 20.23 8.81 1.78
N ALA A 2 20.21 10.07 1.51
CA ALA A 2 19.38 11.00 2.27
C ALA A 2 17.91 10.68 2.07
N ALA A 3 17.10 10.81 3.13
CA ALA A 3 15.66 10.74 3.02
C ALA A 3 15.17 11.90 2.14
N ALA A 4 14.06 11.73 1.48
CA ALA A 4 13.45 12.81 0.71
C ALA A 4 13.20 14.01 1.63
N ASP A 5 13.53 15.22 1.17
CA ASP A 5 13.35 16.44 1.95
C ASP A 5 11.89 16.77 2.19
N SER A 6 11.00 16.28 1.31
CA SER A 6 9.55 16.48 1.40
C SER A 6 8.84 15.17 1.74
N PRO A 7 7.76 15.22 2.53
CA PRO A 7 6.96 14.04 2.80
C PRO A 7 6.38 13.44 1.51
N ILE A 8 6.24 12.13 1.52
CA ILE A 8 5.72 11.37 0.39
C ILE A 8 4.23 11.09 0.63
N SER A 9 3.42 11.29 -0.39
CA SER A 9 1.96 11.08 -0.29
C SER A 9 1.42 10.02 -1.24
N GLU A 10 2.19 9.63 -2.25
CA GLU A 10 1.74 8.66 -3.24
C GLU A 10 2.93 7.98 -3.92
N TYR A 11 2.66 6.84 -4.52
CA TYR A 11 3.65 6.06 -5.23
C TYR A 11 2.96 5.24 -6.31
N THR A 12 3.58 5.16 -7.50
CA THR A 12 3.09 4.34 -8.60
C THR A 12 4.13 3.27 -8.93
N LEU A 13 3.70 2.03 -8.90
CA LEU A 13 4.50 0.88 -9.31
C LEU A 13 4.02 0.42 -10.67
N ARG A 14 4.94 0.29 -11.64
CA ARG A 14 4.63 -0.33 -12.93
C ARG A 14 5.14 -1.75 -12.91
N ARG A 15 4.29 -2.71 -13.30
CA ARG A 15 4.68 -4.10 -13.39
C ARG A 15 3.86 -4.83 -14.44
N ARG A 16 4.28 -6.06 -14.73
CA ARG A 16 3.60 -6.95 -15.64
C ARG A 16 2.89 -8.05 -14.86
N VAL A 17 1.71 -8.48 -15.34
CA VAL A 17 0.99 -9.63 -14.77
C VAL A 17 1.76 -10.90 -15.06
N PHE A 18 1.99 -11.72 -14.04
CA PHE A 18 2.68 -13.01 -14.16
C PHE A 18 1.69 -14.15 -14.36
N PHE A 19 2.14 -15.21 -15.03
CA PHE A 19 1.29 -16.35 -15.33
C PHE A 19 0.69 -16.98 -14.08
N TYR A 20 1.48 -17.13 -13.01
CA TYR A 20 1.02 -17.75 -11.76
C TYR A 20 -0.02 -16.88 -11.01
N GLU A 21 -0.24 -15.68 -11.44
CA GLU A 21 -1.25 -14.80 -10.84
C GLU A 21 -2.64 -14.99 -11.45
N CYS A 22 -2.72 -15.74 -12.55
CA CYS A 22 -3.97 -15.99 -13.25
C CYS A 22 -4.64 -17.27 -12.76
N ASP A 23 -5.97 -17.30 -12.85
CA ASP A 23 -6.78 -18.45 -12.47
C ASP A 23 -7.18 -19.30 -13.69
N GLY A 24 -8.01 -20.31 -13.47
CA GLY A 24 -8.47 -21.19 -14.52
C GLY A 24 -9.28 -20.53 -15.61
N ALA A 25 -9.81 -19.32 -15.39
CA ALA A 25 -10.51 -18.54 -16.40
C ALA A 25 -9.55 -17.69 -17.25
N GLY A 26 -8.25 -17.71 -16.94
CA GLY A 26 -7.26 -16.96 -17.69
C GLY A 26 -7.18 -15.50 -17.32
N ILE A 27 -7.73 -15.09 -16.18
CA ILE A 27 -7.65 -13.73 -15.67
C ILE A 27 -6.99 -13.73 -14.29
N VAL A 28 -6.46 -12.58 -13.88
CA VAL A 28 -5.83 -12.46 -12.57
C VAL A 28 -6.84 -12.83 -11.48
N HIS A 29 -6.42 -13.73 -10.59
CA HIS A 29 -7.25 -14.13 -9.46
C HIS A 29 -7.50 -12.92 -8.55
N PHE A 30 -8.74 -12.76 -8.09
CA PHE A 30 -9.15 -11.55 -7.36
C PHE A 30 -8.28 -11.27 -6.13
N SER A 31 -7.73 -12.29 -5.49
CA SER A 31 -6.88 -12.11 -4.29
C SER A 31 -5.55 -11.43 -4.60
N ASN A 32 -5.06 -11.51 -5.84
CA ASN A 32 -3.76 -10.96 -6.20
C ASN A 32 -3.76 -9.43 -6.23
N TYR A 33 -4.91 -8.79 -6.34
CA TYR A 33 -5.00 -7.33 -6.29
C TYR A 33 -4.54 -6.79 -4.94
N PHE A 34 -4.79 -7.53 -3.86
CA PHE A 34 -4.29 -7.17 -2.54
C PHE A 34 -2.76 -7.26 -2.47
N ARG A 35 -2.17 -8.22 -3.17
CA ARG A 35 -0.71 -8.32 -3.28
C ARG A 35 -0.13 -7.19 -4.12
N TYR A 36 -0.80 -6.78 -5.20
CA TYR A 36 -0.39 -5.64 -5.99
C TYR A 36 -0.38 -4.37 -5.14
N MET A 37 -1.43 -4.15 -4.36
CA MET A 37 -1.51 -3.03 -3.45
C MET A 37 -0.36 -3.06 -2.44
N GLU A 38 -0.03 -4.23 -1.90
CA GLU A 38 1.07 -4.38 -0.97
C GLU A 38 2.42 -4.05 -1.61
N GLU A 39 2.65 -4.50 -2.83
CA GLU A 39 3.89 -4.18 -3.55
C GLU A 39 4.06 -2.66 -3.72
N ALA A 40 2.98 -1.98 -4.08
CA ALA A 40 3.00 -0.52 -4.22
C ALA A 40 3.16 0.19 -2.87
N GLU A 41 2.52 -0.32 -1.83
CA GLU A 41 2.68 0.17 -0.46
C GLU A 41 4.14 0.10 -0.01
N HIS A 42 4.78 -1.04 -0.24
CA HIS A 42 6.20 -1.21 0.12
C HIS A 42 7.08 -0.25 -0.68
N GLY A 43 6.74 0.02 -1.94
CA GLY A 43 7.41 1.04 -2.74
C GLY A 43 7.25 2.44 -2.15
N LEU A 44 6.07 2.77 -1.68
CA LEU A 44 5.80 4.05 -1.00
C LEU A 44 6.70 4.21 0.22
N TRP A 45 6.81 3.19 1.07
CA TRP A 45 7.67 3.23 2.24
C TRP A 45 9.14 3.37 1.85
N ARG A 46 9.61 2.56 0.90
CA ARG A 46 11.01 2.65 0.44
C ARG A 46 11.35 4.02 -0.13
N ALA A 47 10.38 4.69 -0.77
CA ALA A 47 10.58 6.04 -1.30
C ALA A 47 10.85 7.07 -0.21
N THR A 48 10.45 6.79 1.02
CA THR A 48 10.75 7.64 2.18
C THR A 48 12.12 7.34 2.79
N GLY A 49 12.81 6.31 2.32
CA GLY A 49 14.05 5.81 2.92
C GLY A 49 13.83 4.80 4.04
N LEU A 50 12.58 4.43 4.31
CA LEU A 50 12.24 3.47 5.36
C LEU A 50 11.76 2.14 4.77
N SER A 51 11.73 1.12 5.61
CA SER A 51 11.02 -0.13 5.35
C SER A 51 9.83 -0.22 6.30
N ILE A 52 8.69 -0.72 5.79
CA ILE A 52 7.54 -0.99 6.66
C ILE A 52 7.89 -2.06 7.71
N ALA A 53 8.87 -2.91 7.43
CA ALA A 53 9.35 -3.97 8.33
C ALA A 53 10.53 -3.51 9.18
N ASN A 54 10.52 -2.27 9.66
CA ASN A 54 11.60 -1.72 10.46
C ASN A 54 11.51 -2.21 11.90
N ARG A 55 12.30 -3.23 12.24
CA ARG A 55 12.33 -3.82 13.58
C ARG A 55 12.88 -2.87 14.64
N GLU A 56 13.79 -1.95 14.26
CA GLU A 56 14.40 -1.01 15.21
C GLU A 56 13.38 -0.04 15.77
N ALA A 57 12.36 0.28 15.04
CA ALA A 57 11.31 1.16 15.52
C ALA A 57 10.41 0.51 16.58
N GLY A 58 10.46 -0.82 16.72
CA GLY A 58 9.67 -1.56 17.71
C GLY A 58 8.18 -1.60 17.42
N VAL A 59 7.76 -1.25 16.21
CA VAL A 59 6.36 -1.20 15.82
C VAL A 59 6.13 -1.98 14.52
N GLY A 60 4.87 -2.36 14.32
CA GLY A 60 4.41 -2.98 13.08
C GLY A 60 3.17 -2.27 12.56
N PHE A 61 2.78 -2.60 11.34
CA PHE A 61 1.65 -1.94 10.66
C PHE A 61 0.71 -2.97 10.03
N PRO A 62 0.00 -3.76 10.85
CA PRO A 62 -0.99 -4.69 10.30
C PRO A 62 -2.13 -3.94 9.63
N ARG A 63 -2.75 -4.60 8.65
CA ARG A 63 -3.96 -4.10 8.03
C ARG A 63 -5.16 -4.48 8.88
N VAL A 64 -6.03 -3.50 9.15
CA VAL A 64 -7.27 -3.73 9.87
C VAL A 64 -8.48 -3.68 8.95
N ALA A 65 -8.33 -3.15 7.74
CA ALA A 65 -9.37 -3.11 6.72
C ALA A 65 -8.71 -3.08 5.35
N ALA A 66 -9.29 -3.80 4.40
CA ALA A 66 -8.85 -3.78 3.02
C ALA A 66 -10.02 -4.17 2.12
N SER A 67 -10.14 -3.51 0.97
CA SER A 67 -11.20 -3.81 0.02
C SER A 67 -10.74 -3.52 -1.40
N PHE A 68 -11.38 -4.19 -2.37
CA PHE A 68 -11.23 -3.93 -3.79
C PHE A 68 -12.57 -4.04 -4.50
N GLU A 69 -12.76 -3.19 -5.49
CA GLU A 69 -13.81 -3.29 -6.48
C GLU A 69 -13.16 -3.54 -7.83
N TYR A 70 -13.70 -4.48 -8.59
CA TYR A 70 -13.12 -4.95 -9.84
C TYR A 70 -13.99 -4.46 -11.00
N HIS A 71 -13.34 -3.74 -11.93
CA HIS A 71 -14.07 -3.12 -13.04
C HIS A 71 -13.82 -3.83 -14.36
N ARG A 72 -12.59 -4.36 -14.57
CA ARG A 72 -12.18 -5.06 -15.79
C ARG A 72 -11.15 -6.14 -15.45
N PRO A 73 -11.12 -7.24 -16.22
CA PRO A 73 -10.13 -8.30 -15.96
C PRO A 73 -8.74 -7.92 -16.43
N LEU A 74 -7.74 -8.51 -15.79
CA LEU A 74 -6.35 -8.49 -16.22
C LEU A 74 -5.96 -9.89 -16.68
N ARG A 75 -5.06 -9.93 -17.66
CA ARG A 75 -4.58 -11.18 -18.24
C ARG A 75 -3.07 -11.26 -18.17
N PHE A 76 -2.55 -12.45 -18.38
CA PHE A 76 -1.10 -12.69 -18.42
C PHE A 76 -0.43 -11.72 -19.38
N GLU A 77 0.69 -11.15 -18.91
CA GLU A 77 1.54 -10.19 -19.62
C GLU A 77 0.97 -8.78 -19.76
N ASP A 78 -0.23 -8.51 -19.28
CA ASP A 78 -0.70 -7.12 -19.22
C ASP A 78 0.27 -6.26 -18.39
N GLU A 79 0.60 -5.09 -18.92
CA GLU A 79 1.41 -4.11 -18.20
C GLU A 79 0.49 -3.16 -17.46
N ILE A 80 0.69 -3.02 -16.15
CA ILE A 80 -0.21 -2.30 -15.28
C ILE A 80 0.53 -1.29 -14.41
N ASP A 81 -0.18 -0.23 -14.04
CA ASP A 81 0.25 0.73 -13.04
C ASP A 81 -0.58 0.55 -11.78
N ILE A 82 0.09 0.49 -10.64
CA ILE A 82 -0.54 0.35 -9.33
C ILE A 82 -0.17 1.59 -8.54
N GLN A 83 -1.13 2.47 -8.30
CA GLN A 83 -0.91 3.71 -7.57
C GLN A 83 -1.54 3.63 -6.19
N VAL A 84 -0.75 3.89 -5.15
CA VAL A 84 -1.25 4.07 -3.79
C VAL A 84 -1.13 5.54 -3.41
N ARG A 85 -2.18 6.06 -2.74
CA ARG A 85 -2.24 7.45 -2.29
C ARG A 85 -2.74 7.48 -0.86
N ILE A 86 -2.03 8.20 0.00
CA ILE A 86 -2.44 8.36 1.39
C ILE A 86 -3.59 9.36 1.45
N VAL A 87 -4.73 8.92 1.98
CA VAL A 87 -5.93 9.77 2.06
C VAL A 87 -6.22 10.25 3.49
N SER A 88 -5.67 9.60 4.50
CA SER A 88 -5.73 10.10 5.87
C SER A 88 -4.59 9.56 6.72
N ILE A 89 -4.17 10.37 7.68
CA ILE A 89 -3.19 10.00 8.70
C ILE A 89 -3.76 10.43 10.04
N SER A 90 -3.88 9.48 10.96
CA SER A 90 -4.30 9.77 12.33
C SER A 90 -3.16 9.48 13.28
N ASN A 91 -3.39 9.63 14.59
CA ASN A 91 -2.36 9.40 15.59
C ASN A 91 -1.76 7.99 15.53
N ARG A 92 -2.58 6.98 15.18
CA ARG A 92 -2.19 5.56 15.21
C ARG A 92 -2.37 4.83 13.90
N SER A 93 -2.90 5.47 12.87
CA SER A 93 -3.27 4.79 11.64
C SER A 93 -3.03 5.63 10.40
N MET A 94 -2.94 4.95 9.26
CA MET A 94 -2.95 5.57 7.95
C MET A 94 -3.92 4.81 7.05
N LYS A 95 -4.63 5.56 6.20
CA LYS A 95 -5.48 4.98 5.18
C LYS A 95 -4.99 5.42 3.81
N TYR A 96 -4.95 4.49 2.88
CA TYR A 96 -4.63 4.82 1.49
C TYR A 96 -5.59 4.14 0.53
N THR A 97 -5.72 4.74 -0.66
CA THR A 97 -6.44 4.18 -1.78
C THR A 97 -5.44 3.57 -2.75
N CYS A 98 -5.92 2.61 -3.53
CA CYS A 98 -5.13 1.94 -4.56
C CYS A 98 -5.92 1.95 -5.85
N THR A 99 -5.29 2.38 -6.94
CA THR A 99 -5.87 2.35 -8.27
C THR A 99 -5.00 1.49 -9.17
N VAL A 100 -5.58 0.48 -9.79
CA VAL A 100 -4.89 -0.36 -10.78
C VAL A 100 -5.39 0.05 -12.15
N THR A 101 -4.48 0.44 -13.04
CA THR A 101 -4.81 0.86 -14.39
C THR A 101 -3.98 0.10 -15.42
N ARG A 102 -4.52 -0.01 -16.63
CA ARG A 102 -3.83 -0.56 -17.79
C ARG A 102 -4.00 0.42 -18.94
N GLY A 103 -2.91 1.09 -19.32
CA GLY A 103 -2.99 2.10 -20.38
C GLY A 103 -3.98 3.23 -20.09
N GLY A 104 -4.09 3.64 -18.82
CA GLY A 104 -5.04 4.66 -18.40
C GLY A 104 -6.45 4.16 -18.13
N GLU A 105 -6.75 2.90 -18.46
CA GLU A 105 -8.07 2.30 -18.21
C GLU A 105 -8.17 1.81 -16.77
N SER A 106 -9.24 2.16 -16.07
CA SER A 106 -9.45 1.70 -14.69
C SER A 106 -9.76 0.21 -14.66
N ILE A 107 -8.93 -0.55 -13.98
CA ILE A 107 -9.07 -2.00 -13.83
C ILE A 107 -9.71 -2.34 -12.50
N ALA A 108 -9.20 -1.77 -11.42
CA ALA A 108 -9.70 -2.03 -10.07
C ALA A 108 -9.36 -0.87 -9.16
N THR A 109 -10.19 -0.65 -8.15
CA THR A 109 -9.94 0.37 -7.13
C THR A 109 -10.13 -0.25 -5.76
N GLY A 110 -9.26 0.12 -4.84
CA GLY A 110 -9.30 -0.44 -3.50
C GLY A 110 -8.81 0.54 -2.44
N SER A 111 -8.81 0.07 -1.21
CA SER A 111 -8.31 0.84 -0.08
C SER A 111 -7.81 -0.08 1.01
N ALA A 112 -6.97 0.44 1.87
CA ALA A 112 -6.51 -0.27 3.05
C ALA A 112 -6.28 0.72 4.19
N THR A 113 -6.52 0.24 5.40
CA THR A 113 -6.18 0.96 6.64
C THR A 113 -5.16 0.13 7.39
N ILE A 114 -4.05 0.74 7.75
CA ILE A 114 -3.02 0.12 8.60
C ILE A 114 -2.99 0.84 9.93
N VAL A 115 -2.69 0.09 11.00
CA VAL A 115 -2.62 0.62 12.36
C VAL A 115 -1.25 0.32 12.93
N CYS A 116 -0.65 1.32 13.58
CA CYS A 116 0.63 1.15 14.25
C CYS A 116 0.42 0.37 15.56
N VAL A 117 1.14 -0.74 15.70
CA VAL A 117 1.04 -1.59 16.89
C VAL A 117 2.41 -1.89 17.46
N ALA A 118 2.46 -2.15 18.77
CA ALA A 118 3.65 -2.66 19.43
C ALA A 118 3.30 -3.97 20.13
N GLN A 119 4.24 -4.92 20.09
CA GLN A 119 4.08 -6.18 20.77
C GLN A 119 4.34 -5.99 22.28
N GLN A 120 3.45 -6.52 23.11
CA GLN A 120 3.58 -6.49 24.55
C GLN A 120 4.39 -7.71 25.05
N PRO A 121 4.88 -7.69 26.31
CA PRO A 121 5.64 -8.83 26.84
C PRO A 121 4.89 -10.16 26.81
N ASP A 122 3.55 -10.16 26.90
CA ASP A 122 2.73 -11.36 26.80
C ASP A 122 2.44 -11.80 25.37
N LYS A 123 3.09 -11.17 24.37
CA LYS A 123 2.94 -11.39 22.93
C LYS A 123 1.64 -10.85 22.33
N SER A 124 0.77 -10.23 23.14
CA SER A 124 -0.37 -9.48 22.59
C SER A 124 0.14 -8.24 21.85
N ILE A 125 -0.68 -7.69 20.97
CA ILE A 125 -0.36 -6.45 20.27
C ILE A 125 -1.29 -5.34 20.75
N LYS A 126 -0.77 -4.12 20.79
CA LYS A 126 -1.52 -2.95 21.23
C LYS A 126 -1.28 -1.81 20.23
N ALA A 127 -2.36 -1.12 19.86
CA ALA A 127 -2.25 0.09 19.04
C ALA A 127 -1.49 1.17 19.79
N VAL A 128 -0.52 1.77 19.12
CA VAL A 128 0.34 2.83 19.69
C VAL A 128 0.47 3.96 18.69
N PRO A 129 0.83 5.17 19.15
CA PRO A 129 1.08 6.27 18.23
C PRO A 129 2.16 5.94 17.21
N ILE A 130 1.99 6.40 15.98
CA ILE A 130 3.02 6.27 14.95
C ILE A 130 4.25 7.09 15.40
N PRO A 131 5.44 6.48 15.46
CA PRO A 131 6.64 7.23 15.83
C PRO A 131 6.85 8.45 14.96
N GLN A 132 7.29 9.56 15.56
CA GLN A 132 7.51 10.83 14.86
C GLN A 132 8.46 10.68 13.68
N GLY A 133 9.53 9.91 13.83
CA GLY A 133 10.48 9.67 12.75
C GLY A 133 9.91 8.94 11.55
N ILE A 134 8.75 8.33 11.70
CA ILE A 134 8.02 7.68 10.61
C ILE A 134 6.97 8.62 10.04
N VAL A 135 6.07 9.14 10.90
CA VAL A 135 4.91 9.89 10.42
C VAL A 135 5.31 11.17 9.66
N GLU A 136 6.42 11.78 10.05
CA GLU A 136 6.89 13.01 9.40
C GLU A 136 7.33 12.80 7.95
N ARG A 137 7.55 11.56 7.54
CA ARG A 137 7.96 11.22 6.18
C ARG A 137 6.80 11.03 5.22
N PHE A 138 5.58 11.08 5.73
CA PHE A 138 4.37 10.89 4.94
C PHE A 138 3.47 12.12 5.00
N ALA A 139 2.68 12.29 3.96
CA ALA A 139 1.69 13.35 3.89
C ALA A 139 0.43 12.82 3.21
N VAL A 140 -0.70 13.48 3.49
CA VAL A 140 -1.95 13.19 2.81
C VAL A 140 -1.87 13.73 1.39
N ALA A 141 -2.24 12.92 0.40
CA ALA A 141 -2.25 13.32 -1.00
C ALA A 141 -3.31 14.39 -1.25
N SER A 142 -2.99 15.30 -2.17
CA SER A 142 -3.98 16.28 -2.62
C SER A 142 -5.14 15.56 -3.29
N SER A 143 -6.36 16.02 -3.05
CA SER A 143 -7.52 15.47 -3.76
C SER A 143 -7.33 15.67 -5.26
N PRO A 144 -7.68 14.69 -6.11
CA PRO A 144 -7.68 14.91 -7.54
C PRO A 144 -8.68 16.02 -7.86
N ALA A 145 -8.28 16.85 -8.80
CA ALA A 145 -9.14 17.96 -9.25
C ALA A 145 -10.40 17.42 -9.94
#